data_717738325ae5e37902565198e5adedc6
#
_entry.id   717738325ae5e37902565198e5adedc6
#
_cell.length_a   1.000
_cell.length_b   1.000
_cell.length_c   1.000
_cell.angle_alpha   90.00
_cell.angle_beta   90.00
_cell.angle_gamma   90.00
#
_symmetry.space_group_name_H-M   'P 1'
#
loop_
_entity.id
_entity.type
_entity.pdbx_description
1 polymer ?
#
loop_
_entity_poly.entity_id
_entity_poly.type
_entity_poly.pdbx_seq_one_letter_code
_entity_poly.pdbx_strand_id
1 'polypeptide(L)'
;MLYFAYGSNLNHFQMKRRCKDSIYLKKINLTDFKLTFRSKYRADDIEPKKNSIVPGALFEISKSDEKKLDVYEDYPILYKKYYFTHYGKKVMTYTMIKKTSFRFPTERYLNVVKRGYKDCSLNINYLKSALRP
;
A
#
# COMPACT_ATOMS: atom_id res chain seq x y z
N MET A 1 0.68 -11.48 11.88
CA MET A 1 0.66 -10.02 12.05
C MET A 1 -0.23 -9.37 10.99
N LEU A 2 -0.72 -8.17 11.27
CA LEU A 2 -1.58 -7.44 10.34
C LEU A 2 -0.76 -6.50 9.47
N TYR A 3 -1.06 -6.51 8.17
CA TYR A 3 -0.40 -5.70 7.15
C TYR A 3 -1.45 -4.93 6.35
N PHE A 4 -1.22 -3.63 6.18
CA PHE A 4 -2.09 -2.75 5.38
C PHE A 4 -1.46 -2.52 4.02
N ALA A 5 -2.14 -2.99 2.98
CA ALA A 5 -1.75 -2.77 1.58
C ALA A 5 -2.57 -1.61 1.00
N TYR A 6 -1.91 -0.72 0.25
CA TYR A 6 -2.59 0.43 -0.34
C TYR A 6 -2.23 0.66 -1.81
N GLY A 7 -1.39 -0.19 -2.39
CA GLY A 7 -0.93 -0.06 -3.77
C GLY A 7 -0.94 -1.38 -4.51
N SER A 8 0.22 -1.81 -5.03
CA SER A 8 0.29 -3.03 -5.87
C SER A 8 -0.12 -4.30 -5.13
N ASN A 9 0.06 -4.36 -3.81
CA ASN A 9 -0.32 -5.53 -3.01
C ASN A 9 -1.83 -5.62 -2.73
N LEU A 10 -2.60 -4.63 -3.16
CA LEU A 10 -4.06 -4.74 -3.23
C LEU A 10 -4.48 -5.77 -4.28
N ASN A 11 -3.65 -5.97 -5.29
CA ASN A 11 -3.88 -6.95 -6.33
C ASN A 11 -3.71 -8.35 -5.75
N HIS A 12 -4.79 -9.12 -5.67
CA HIS A 12 -4.80 -10.42 -5.00
C HIS A 12 -3.84 -11.41 -5.64
N PHE A 13 -3.72 -11.37 -6.97
CA PHE A 13 -2.75 -12.22 -7.67
C PHE A 13 -1.31 -11.89 -7.27
N GLN A 14 -0.96 -10.60 -7.25
CA GLN A 14 0.38 -10.17 -6.87
C GLN A 14 0.67 -10.47 -5.39
N MET A 15 -0.27 -10.16 -4.52
CA MET A 15 -0.08 -10.40 -3.08
C MET A 15 0.11 -11.89 -2.79
N LYS A 16 -0.67 -12.76 -3.43
CA LYS A 16 -0.55 -14.19 -3.20
C LYS A 16 0.75 -14.76 -3.73
N ARG A 17 1.25 -14.23 -4.84
CA ARG A 17 2.56 -14.63 -5.37
C ARG A 17 3.69 -14.26 -4.42
N ARG A 18 3.63 -13.07 -3.84
CA ARG A 18 4.67 -12.57 -2.93
C ARG A 18 4.59 -13.22 -1.56
N CYS A 19 3.38 -13.44 -1.08
CA CYS A 19 3.10 -13.86 0.30
C CYS A 19 2.14 -15.03 0.29
N LYS A 20 2.67 -16.24 0.21
CA LYS A 20 1.88 -17.47 0.10
C LYS A 20 0.94 -17.68 1.27
N ASP A 21 1.34 -17.24 2.46
CA ASP A 21 0.57 -17.45 3.69
C ASP A 21 -0.44 -16.34 3.94
N SER A 22 -0.48 -15.32 3.08
CA SER A 22 -1.33 -14.15 3.30
C SER A 22 -2.81 -14.51 3.21
N ILE A 23 -3.60 -13.88 4.08
CA ILE A 23 -5.05 -14.01 4.10
C ILE A 23 -5.66 -12.62 4.04
N TYR A 24 -6.46 -12.37 3.01
CA TYR A 24 -7.21 -11.12 2.92
C TYR A 24 -8.31 -11.11 3.99
N LEU A 25 -8.35 -10.07 4.80
CA LEU A 25 -9.34 -9.96 5.86
C LEU A 25 -10.49 -9.03 5.48
N LYS A 26 -10.19 -7.80 5.13
CA LYS A 26 -11.21 -6.80 4.79
C LYS A 26 -10.57 -5.51 4.26
N LYS A 27 -11.38 -4.67 3.64
CA LYS A 27 -10.97 -3.31 3.29
C LYS A 27 -11.10 -2.40 4.51
N ILE A 28 -10.17 -1.46 4.65
CA ILE A 28 -10.21 -0.42 5.69
C ILE A 28 -9.72 0.91 5.09
N ASN A 29 -10.00 1.99 5.80
CA ASN A 29 -9.50 3.32 5.45
C ASN A 29 -8.47 3.77 6.47
N LEU A 30 -7.32 4.24 5.98
CA LEU A 30 -6.34 4.92 6.83
C LEU A 30 -6.63 6.42 6.75
N THR A 31 -7.02 7.02 7.87
CA THR A 31 -7.41 8.42 7.92
C THR A 31 -6.20 9.34 8.14
N ASP A 32 -6.32 10.58 7.65
CA ASP A 32 -5.30 11.63 7.77
C ASP A 32 -3.99 11.28 7.04
N PHE A 33 -4.11 10.55 5.96
CA PHE A 33 -3.05 10.26 5.01
C PHE A 33 -3.58 10.40 3.60
N LYS A 34 -2.70 10.68 2.66
CA LYS A 34 -3.05 10.68 1.22
C LYS A 34 -2.11 9.76 0.46
N LEU A 35 -2.62 9.17 -0.61
CA LEU A 35 -1.85 8.35 -1.55
C LEU A 35 -1.10 9.25 -2.51
N THR A 36 0.15 8.90 -2.82
CA THR A 36 0.95 9.56 -3.84
C THR A 36 1.85 8.55 -4.53
N PHE A 37 2.54 8.99 -5.57
CA PHE A 37 3.53 8.19 -6.30
C PHE A 37 4.79 9.01 -6.45
N ARG A 38 5.93 8.38 -6.23
CA ARG A 38 7.20 9.13 -6.23
C ARG A 38 8.41 8.20 -6.42
N SER A 39 9.60 8.77 -6.37
CA SER A 39 10.90 8.13 -6.56
C SER A 39 11.17 7.77 -8.01
N LYS A 40 12.39 7.31 -8.28
CA LYS A 40 12.76 6.84 -9.61
C LYS A 40 11.95 5.63 -10.06
N TYR A 41 11.36 4.91 -9.09
CA TYR A 41 10.51 3.75 -9.39
C TYR A 41 9.07 4.14 -9.68
N ARG A 42 8.70 5.40 -9.42
CA ARG A 42 7.35 5.91 -9.66
C ARG A 42 6.31 5.04 -8.96
N ALA A 43 6.66 4.63 -7.74
CA ALA A 43 5.86 3.69 -6.94
C ALA A 43 5.04 4.40 -5.88
N ASP A 44 4.10 3.65 -5.31
CA ASP A 44 3.15 4.15 -4.31
C ASP A 44 3.83 4.52 -3.00
N ASP A 45 3.30 5.55 -2.37
CA ASP A 45 3.67 5.99 -1.04
C ASP A 45 2.46 6.68 -0.41
N ILE A 46 2.49 6.83 0.88
CA ILE A 46 1.48 7.60 1.60
C ILE A 46 2.17 8.64 2.47
N GLU A 47 1.48 9.75 2.67
CA GLU A 47 2.02 10.83 3.51
C GLU A 47 0.90 11.48 4.30
N PRO A 48 1.22 12.05 5.48
CA PRO A 48 0.21 12.70 6.30
C PRO A 48 -0.50 13.82 5.55
N LYS A 49 -1.82 13.81 5.62
CA LYS A 49 -2.65 14.90 5.12
C LYS A 49 -3.96 14.90 5.86
N LYS A 50 -4.16 15.96 6.70
CA LYS A 50 -5.38 16.11 7.49
C LYS A 50 -6.63 16.05 6.61
N ASN A 51 -7.64 15.31 7.08
CA ASN A 51 -8.93 15.15 6.42
C ASN A 51 -8.88 14.39 5.10
N SER A 52 -7.80 13.67 4.82
CA SER A 52 -7.69 12.78 3.67
C SER A 52 -7.82 11.33 4.11
N ILE A 53 -8.05 10.45 3.16
CA ILE A 53 -8.22 9.02 3.39
C ILE A 53 -7.41 8.24 2.35
N VAL A 54 -6.74 7.19 2.81
CA VAL A 54 -6.14 6.19 1.92
C VAL A 54 -6.91 4.89 2.12
N PRO A 55 -7.70 4.46 1.13
CA PRO A 55 -8.35 3.15 1.22
C PRO A 55 -7.34 2.05 0.97
N GLY A 56 -7.53 0.93 1.63
CA GLY A 56 -6.64 -0.21 1.46
C GLY A 56 -7.22 -1.49 1.99
N ALA A 57 -6.37 -2.50 2.08
CA ALA A 57 -6.77 -3.84 2.49
C ALA A 57 -5.92 -4.33 3.65
N LEU A 58 -6.58 -4.98 4.58
CA LEU A 58 -5.94 -5.60 5.73
C LEU A 58 -5.72 -7.07 5.43
N PHE A 59 -4.47 -7.50 5.58
CA PHE A 59 -4.06 -8.90 5.42
C PHE A 59 -3.46 -9.43 6.71
N GLU A 60 -3.73 -10.70 6.99
CA GLU A 60 -2.95 -11.45 7.97
C GLU A 60 -1.76 -12.04 7.24
N ILE A 61 -0.55 -11.81 7.75
CA ILE A 61 0.69 -12.30 7.12
C ILE A 61 1.55 -13.05 8.13
N SER A 62 2.35 -13.99 7.64
CA SER A 62 3.32 -14.75 8.44
C SER A 62 4.66 -13.99 8.51
N LYS A 63 5.56 -14.46 9.36
CA LYS A 63 6.94 -13.94 9.40
C LYS A 63 7.66 -14.17 8.07
N SER A 64 7.40 -15.30 7.42
CA SER A 64 7.96 -15.60 6.10
C SER A 64 7.46 -14.58 5.07
N ASP A 65 6.17 -14.25 5.10
CA ASP A 65 5.58 -13.24 4.24
C ASP A 65 6.21 -11.88 4.46
N GLU A 66 6.40 -11.50 5.73
CA GLU A 66 7.02 -10.21 6.07
C GLU A 66 8.42 -10.09 5.47
N LYS A 67 9.21 -11.15 5.56
CA LYS A 67 10.56 -11.15 4.96
C LYS A 67 10.52 -10.94 3.45
N LYS A 68 9.56 -11.54 2.77
CA LYS A 68 9.39 -11.37 1.33
C LYS A 68 8.93 -9.98 0.97
N LEU A 69 8.03 -9.40 1.76
CA LEU A 69 7.63 -8.01 1.58
C LEU A 69 8.81 -7.07 1.80
N ASP A 70 9.64 -7.31 2.82
CA ASP A 70 10.82 -6.50 3.07
C ASP A 70 11.73 -6.45 1.84
N VAL A 71 11.94 -7.60 1.18
CA VAL A 71 12.75 -7.66 -0.04
C VAL A 71 12.07 -6.89 -1.18
N TYR A 72 10.79 -7.11 -1.38
CA TYR A 72 10.03 -6.46 -2.45
C TYR A 72 10.03 -4.93 -2.30
N GLU A 73 9.88 -4.45 -1.07
CA GLU A 73 9.82 -3.02 -0.76
C GLU A 73 11.21 -2.38 -0.63
N ASP A 74 12.28 -3.16 -0.82
CA ASP A 74 13.65 -2.69 -0.59
C ASP A 74 13.79 -2.04 0.80
N TYR A 75 13.28 -2.73 1.81
CA TYR A 75 13.38 -2.32 3.21
C TYR A 75 14.76 -2.73 3.76
N PRO A 76 15.47 -1.89 4.47
CA PRO A 76 15.12 -0.55 4.98
C PRO A 76 15.72 0.60 4.14
N ILE A 77 15.98 0.40 2.87
CA ILE A 77 16.66 1.38 2.01
C ILE A 77 15.65 2.36 1.37
N LEU A 78 14.68 1.85 0.63
CA LEU A 78 13.68 2.67 -0.04
C LEU A 78 12.48 2.96 0.87
N TYR A 79 11.95 1.92 1.50
CA TYR A 79 10.82 2.01 2.42
C TYR A 79 11.25 1.72 3.84
N LYS A 80 10.51 2.29 4.78
CA LYS A 80 10.56 1.96 6.21
C LYS A 80 9.20 1.43 6.63
N LYS A 81 9.15 0.77 7.79
CA LYS A 81 7.89 0.29 8.36
C LYS A 81 7.24 1.38 9.19
N TYR A 82 5.95 1.55 9.00
CA TYR A 82 5.11 2.44 9.76
C TYR A 82 4.02 1.62 10.42
N TYR A 83 3.76 1.89 11.71
CA TYR A 83 2.77 1.16 12.48
C TYR A 83 1.66 2.08 12.92
N PHE A 84 0.42 1.59 12.84
CA PHE A 84 -0.72 2.30 13.38
C PHE A 84 -1.66 1.30 14.06
N THR A 85 -2.65 1.82 14.79
CA THR A 85 -3.59 0.98 15.51
C THR A 85 -4.94 1.01 14.82
N HIS A 86 -5.54 -0.17 14.64
CA HIS A 86 -6.87 -0.33 14.07
C HIS A 86 -7.68 -1.21 15.02
N TYR A 87 -8.70 -0.63 15.65
CA TYR A 87 -9.51 -1.32 16.68
C TYR A 87 -8.62 -2.02 17.72
N GLY A 88 -7.66 -1.30 18.25
CA GLY A 88 -6.75 -1.79 19.29
C GLY A 88 -5.65 -2.73 18.81
N LYS A 89 -5.61 -3.06 17.54
CA LYS A 89 -4.61 -3.97 16.99
C LYS A 89 -3.54 -3.21 16.20
N LYS A 90 -2.30 -3.62 16.39
CA LYS A 90 -1.15 -3.05 15.69
C LYS A 90 -1.13 -3.51 14.23
N VAL A 91 -1.02 -2.56 13.31
CA VAL A 91 -0.98 -2.81 11.87
C VAL A 91 0.31 -2.23 11.30
N MET A 92 0.98 -2.98 10.44
CA MET A 92 2.21 -2.56 9.78
C MET A 92 1.91 -2.20 8.33
N THR A 93 2.56 -1.13 7.84
CA THR A 93 2.60 -0.79 6.42
C THR A 93 3.97 -0.23 6.07
N TYR A 94 4.22 0.02 4.79
CA TYR A 94 5.49 0.58 4.32
C TYR A 94 5.29 1.99 3.83
N THR A 95 6.22 2.88 4.16
CA THR A 95 6.24 4.25 3.64
C THR A 95 7.65 4.58 3.19
N MET A 96 7.78 5.37 2.11
CA MET A 96 9.10 5.75 1.62
C MET A 96 9.83 6.64 2.60
N ILE A 97 11.15 6.44 2.71
CA ILE A 97 12.00 7.22 3.60
C ILE A 97 12.19 8.63 3.03
N LYS A 98 12.50 8.73 1.73
CA LYS A 98 12.69 10.03 1.06
C LYS A 98 11.38 10.47 0.42
N LYS A 99 10.93 11.67 0.76
CA LYS A 99 9.69 12.24 0.24
C LYS A 99 9.99 13.15 -0.96
N THR A 100 10.35 12.52 -2.08
CA THR A 100 10.61 13.23 -3.32
C THR A 100 9.30 13.73 -3.94
N SER A 101 9.38 14.55 -4.99
CA SER A 101 8.20 15.08 -5.65
C SER A 101 7.42 13.97 -6.36
N PHE A 102 6.13 14.26 -6.61
CA PHE A 102 5.24 13.34 -7.32
C PHE A 102 5.81 12.95 -8.69
N ARG A 103 5.65 11.65 -9.02
CA ARG A 103 5.95 11.14 -10.35
C ARG A 103 4.83 10.19 -10.76
N PHE A 104 4.25 10.42 -11.94
CA PHE A 104 3.16 9.60 -12.44
C PHE A 104 3.63 8.14 -12.61
N PRO A 105 2.85 7.16 -12.11
CA PRO A 105 3.25 5.75 -12.23
C PRO A 105 3.29 5.29 -13.69
N THR A 106 4.06 4.23 -13.97
CA THR A 106 4.02 3.61 -15.29
C THR A 106 2.65 3.01 -15.53
N GLU A 107 2.26 2.91 -16.79
CA GLU A 107 0.97 2.32 -17.16
C GLU A 107 0.84 0.90 -16.60
N ARG A 108 1.89 0.09 -16.73
CA ARG A 108 1.90 -1.29 -16.23
C ARG A 108 1.66 -1.35 -14.72
N TYR A 109 2.39 -0.53 -13.95
CA TYR A 109 2.22 -0.49 -12.50
C TYR A 109 0.83 0.00 -12.12
N LEU A 110 0.37 1.05 -12.78
CA LEU A 110 -0.96 1.60 -12.51
C LEU A 110 -2.06 0.58 -12.76
N ASN A 111 -1.94 -0.24 -13.82
CA ASN A 111 -2.92 -1.28 -14.11
C ASN A 111 -2.96 -2.35 -13.01
N VAL A 112 -1.81 -2.69 -12.43
CA VAL A 112 -1.75 -3.62 -11.30
C VAL A 112 -2.51 -3.04 -10.10
N VAL A 113 -2.31 -1.76 -9.80
CA VAL A 113 -2.99 -1.07 -8.69
C VAL A 113 -4.50 -0.98 -8.95
N LYS A 114 -4.90 -0.64 -10.17
CA LYS A 114 -6.32 -0.57 -10.54
C LYS A 114 -7.02 -1.91 -10.35
N ARG A 115 -6.38 -3.00 -10.75
CA ARG A 115 -6.93 -4.33 -10.50
C ARG A 115 -7.06 -4.60 -9.00
N GLY A 116 -6.09 -4.17 -8.21
CA GLY A 116 -6.15 -4.29 -6.76
C GLY A 116 -7.35 -3.56 -6.17
N TYR A 117 -7.61 -2.34 -6.65
CA TYR A 117 -8.81 -1.59 -6.23
C TYR A 117 -10.09 -2.37 -6.54
N LYS A 118 -10.15 -3.01 -7.69
CA LYS A 118 -11.29 -3.85 -8.07
C LYS A 118 -11.39 -5.08 -7.17
N ASP A 119 -10.27 -5.78 -6.96
CA ASP A 119 -10.23 -7.00 -6.14
C ASP A 119 -10.71 -6.73 -4.71
N CYS A 120 -10.40 -5.56 -4.16
CA CYS A 120 -10.77 -5.19 -2.79
C CYS A 120 -12.03 -4.33 -2.71
N SER A 121 -12.71 -4.09 -3.82
CA SER A 121 -13.93 -3.26 -3.89
C SER A 121 -13.70 -1.84 -3.34
N LEU A 122 -12.56 -1.25 -3.66
CA LEU A 122 -12.24 0.11 -3.24
C LEU A 122 -12.77 1.14 -4.22
N ASN A 123 -13.08 2.34 -3.72
CA ASN A 123 -13.55 3.43 -4.56
C ASN A 123 -12.39 3.98 -5.41
N ILE A 124 -12.48 3.79 -6.72
CA ILE A 124 -11.44 4.20 -7.68
C ILE A 124 -11.17 5.71 -7.67
N ASN A 125 -12.10 6.51 -7.17
CA ASN A 125 -11.94 7.97 -7.14
C ASN A 125 -10.76 8.40 -6.27
N TYR A 126 -10.43 7.65 -5.23
CA TYR A 126 -9.25 7.94 -4.41
C TYR A 126 -7.95 7.77 -5.21
N LEU A 127 -7.90 6.75 -6.06
CA LEU A 127 -6.74 6.57 -6.94
C LEU A 127 -6.68 7.66 -7.99
N LYS A 128 -7.81 8.01 -8.61
CA LYS A 128 -7.88 9.09 -9.60
C LYS A 128 -7.42 10.41 -9.02
N SER A 129 -7.83 10.71 -7.78
CA SER A 129 -7.39 11.93 -7.09
C SER A 129 -5.88 11.95 -6.85
N ALA A 130 -5.30 10.81 -6.48
CA ALA A 130 -3.86 10.70 -6.26
C ALA A 130 -3.05 10.93 -7.54
N LEU A 131 -3.64 10.70 -8.70
CA LEU A 131 -3.00 10.93 -10.01
C LEU A 131 -3.10 12.38 -10.49
N ARG A 132 -3.79 13.23 -9.74
CA ARG A 132 -3.93 14.67 -10.02
C ARG A 132 -3.46 15.45 -8.81
N PRO A 133 -2.16 15.49 -8.55
CA PRO A 133 -1.59 16.14 -7.37
C PRO A 133 -1.66 17.68 -7.45
#